data_2f1f733885cb153d244286f596c1f790
#
_entry.id   2f1f733885cb153d244286f596c1f790
#
_cell.length_a   1.000
_cell.length_b   1.000
_cell.length_c   1.000
_cell.angle_alpha   90.00
_cell.angle_beta   90.00
_cell.angle_gamma   90.00
#
_symmetry.space_group_name_H-M   'P 1'
#
loop_
_entity.id
_entity.type
_entity.pdbx_description
1 polymer ?
#
loop_
_entity_poly.entity_id
_entity_poly.type
_entity_poly.pdbx_seq_one_letter_code
_entity_poly.pdbx_strand_id
1 'polypeptide(L)'
;VQDNLARRGVTVITDRERVVHVSGHATGGDVRKMYDLLRPQHVVPVHGEWRHLTAQAALAQEAGITPVLLEDGDILQLAPGRVEVVDTAPTGRLALDAGRLLSMNGGVLAARRKMLFNGIVIGSFAVDEEGFVIGDPKVSAPGLLEPDDLESVRVREEFANALDIIPDELRNEDSTFRDAAKTALRRALGRKLQKRPLVVVHLLLV
;
A
#
# COMPACT_ATOMS: atom_id res chain seq x y z
N VAL A 1 16.36 18.75 -2.65
CA VAL A 1 17.40 18.99 -1.61
C VAL A 1 18.54 19.81 -2.19
N GLN A 2 19.20 19.37 -3.29
CA GLN A 2 20.37 20.05 -3.88
C GLN A 2 20.08 21.51 -4.27
N ASP A 3 18.93 21.79 -4.91
CA ASP A 3 18.51 23.16 -5.28
C ASP A 3 18.41 24.09 -4.06
N ASN A 4 17.87 23.60 -2.94
CA ASN A 4 17.77 24.39 -1.71
C ASN A 4 19.14 24.66 -1.06
N LEU A 5 20.10 23.75 -1.19
CA LEU A 5 21.47 23.96 -0.72
C LEU A 5 22.19 24.98 -1.62
N ALA A 6 22.04 24.85 -2.92
CA ALA A 6 22.63 25.80 -3.89
C ALA A 6 22.12 27.24 -3.68
N ARG A 7 20.82 27.43 -3.44
CA ARG A 7 20.22 28.74 -3.12
C ARG A 7 20.78 29.40 -1.86
N ARG A 8 21.30 28.58 -0.93
CA ARG A 8 21.93 29.06 0.30
C ARG A 8 23.44 29.25 0.15
N GLY A 9 23.98 29.15 -1.06
CA GLY A 9 25.41 29.30 -1.35
C GLY A 9 26.26 28.10 -0.89
N VAL A 10 25.66 26.95 -0.61
CA VAL A 10 26.37 25.74 -0.24
C VAL A 10 26.91 25.05 -1.49
N THR A 11 28.18 24.73 -1.52
CA THR A 11 28.76 23.94 -2.61
C THR A 11 28.31 22.49 -2.48
N VAL A 12 27.62 21.98 -3.50
CA VAL A 12 27.13 20.60 -3.56
C VAL A 12 28.05 19.78 -4.46
N ILE A 13 28.73 18.79 -3.90
CA ILE A 13 29.56 17.84 -4.64
C ILE A 13 28.81 16.51 -4.76
N THR A 14 28.67 16.01 -5.97
CA THR A 14 27.95 14.80 -6.29
C THR A 14 28.87 13.70 -6.83
N ASP A 15 28.40 12.46 -6.86
CA ASP A 15 29.12 11.30 -7.46
C ASP A 15 29.44 11.50 -8.96
N ARG A 16 28.75 12.43 -9.63
CA ARG A 16 29.03 12.78 -11.03
C ARG A 16 30.30 13.62 -11.20
N GLU A 17 30.68 14.34 -10.16
CA GLU A 17 31.80 15.26 -10.19
C GLU A 17 33.05 14.66 -9.50
N ARG A 18 32.83 13.92 -8.42
CA ARG A 18 33.90 13.27 -7.64
C ARG A 18 33.36 11.99 -7.02
N VAL A 19 34.23 11.04 -6.79
CA VAL A 19 33.91 9.84 -6.00
C VAL A 19 33.73 10.28 -4.54
N VAL A 20 32.46 10.44 -4.14
CA VAL A 20 32.08 10.84 -2.76
C VAL A 20 31.52 9.68 -1.95
N HIS A 21 31.26 8.55 -2.59
CA HIS A 21 30.78 7.34 -1.96
C HIS A 21 31.44 6.11 -2.55
N VAL A 22 31.80 5.16 -1.69
CA VAL A 22 32.25 3.81 -2.08
C VAL A 22 31.29 2.81 -1.46
N SER A 23 30.76 1.90 -2.28
CA SER A 23 29.88 0.83 -1.78
C SER A 23 30.62 -0.02 -0.76
N GLY A 24 29.98 -0.32 0.38
CA GLY A 24 30.44 -1.31 1.34
C GLY A 24 30.20 -2.76 0.94
N HIS A 25 29.48 -2.98 -0.19
CA HIS A 25 29.23 -4.32 -0.70
C HIS A 25 30.44 -4.83 -1.49
N ALA A 26 30.70 -6.14 -1.36
CA ALA A 26 31.72 -6.82 -2.13
C ALA A 26 31.46 -6.73 -3.64
N THR A 27 32.52 -6.54 -4.42
CA THR A 27 32.42 -6.62 -5.89
C THR A 27 32.35 -8.08 -6.36
N GLY A 28 31.92 -8.32 -7.61
CA GLY A 28 31.94 -9.66 -8.19
C GLY A 28 33.33 -10.31 -8.17
N GLY A 29 34.40 -9.51 -8.27
CA GLY A 29 35.77 -9.99 -8.13
C GLY A 29 36.10 -10.47 -6.71
N ASP A 30 35.66 -9.74 -5.69
CA ASP A 30 35.82 -10.13 -4.29
C ASP A 30 35.07 -11.41 -3.96
N VAL A 31 33.83 -11.54 -4.50
CA VAL A 31 33.02 -12.74 -4.34
C VAL A 31 33.70 -13.97 -4.97
N ARG A 32 34.22 -13.85 -6.20
CA ARG A 32 34.98 -14.94 -6.84
C ARG A 32 36.19 -15.34 -6.02
N LYS A 33 36.99 -14.37 -5.54
CA LYS A 33 38.12 -14.65 -4.69
C LYS A 33 37.72 -15.38 -3.41
N MET A 34 36.59 -15.01 -2.81
CA MET A 34 36.05 -15.70 -1.64
C MET A 34 35.69 -17.15 -1.96
N TYR A 35 35.06 -17.41 -3.13
CA TYR A 35 34.75 -18.77 -3.58
C TYR A 35 36.00 -19.63 -3.79
N ASP A 36 37.05 -19.07 -4.38
CA ASP A 36 38.36 -19.75 -4.57
C ASP A 36 38.98 -20.14 -3.24
N LEU A 37 38.86 -19.27 -2.23
CA LEU A 37 39.45 -19.52 -0.90
C LEU A 37 38.64 -20.54 -0.09
N LEU A 38 37.31 -20.42 -0.08
CA LEU A 38 36.44 -21.26 0.76
C LEU A 38 36.03 -22.56 0.08
N ARG A 39 35.97 -22.60 -1.24
CA ARG A 39 35.54 -23.76 -2.06
C ARG A 39 34.22 -24.39 -1.54
N PRO A 40 33.18 -23.61 -1.34
CA PRO A 40 31.91 -24.14 -0.81
C PRO A 40 31.24 -25.07 -1.82
N GLN A 41 30.50 -26.07 -1.34
CA GLN A 41 29.69 -26.91 -2.20
C GLN A 41 28.40 -26.20 -2.64
N HIS A 42 27.86 -25.39 -1.75
CA HIS A 42 26.64 -24.63 -1.96
C HIS A 42 26.80 -23.16 -1.57
N VAL A 43 26.10 -22.28 -2.26
CA VAL A 43 26.00 -20.86 -1.92
C VAL A 43 24.52 -20.47 -1.83
N VAL A 44 24.17 -19.82 -0.76
CA VAL A 44 22.83 -19.26 -0.54
C VAL A 44 22.94 -17.74 -0.58
N PRO A 45 22.63 -17.07 -1.71
CA PRO A 45 22.57 -15.63 -1.79
C PRO A 45 21.47 -15.08 -0.90
N VAL A 46 21.80 -14.06 -0.10
CA VAL A 46 20.86 -13.41 0.82
C VAL A 46 21.00 -11.89 0.75
N HIS A 47 20.07 -11.16 1.38
CA HIS A 47 20.13 -9.71 1.53
C HIS A 47 20.17 -8.96 0.20
N GLY A 48 19.27 -9.30 -0.71
CA GLY A 48 19.14 -8.63 -2.00
C GLY A 48 17.76 -8.74 -2.60
N GLU A 49 17.48 -7.97 -3.65
CA GLU A 49 16.36 -8.21 -4.53
C GLU A 49 16.65 -9.43 -5.40
N TRP A 50 15.60 -10.05 -5.96
CA TRP A 50 15.75 -11.25 -6.79
C TRP A 50 16.83 -11.11 -7.88
N ARG A 51 16.92 -9.96 -8.53
CA ARG A 51 17.98 -9.66 -9.53
C ARG A 51 19.39 -9.75 -8.98
N HIS A 52 19.60 -9.39 -7.71
CA HIS A 52 20.91 -9.49 -7.05
C HIS A 52 21.23 -10.93 -6.68
N LEU A 53 20.23 -11.67 -6.18
CA LEU A 53 20.36 -13.08 -5.81
C LEU A 53 20.67 -13.93 -7.06
N THR A 54 19.98 -13.69 -8.17
CA THR A 54 20.23 -14.39 -9.44
C THR A 54 21.59 -14.06 -10.03
N ALA A 55 22.05 -12.80 -9.94
CA ALA A 55 23.38 -12.43 -10.40
C ALA A 55 24.49 -13.13 -9.59
N GLN A 56 24.34 -13.21 -8.26
CA GLN A 56 25.28 -13.94 -7.42
C GLN A 56 25.23 -15.45 -7.67
N ALA A 57 24.03 -16.00 -7.91
CA ALA A 57 23.87 -17.42 -8.30
C ALA A 57 24.64 -17.74 -9.60
N ALA A 58 24.58 -16.86 -10.59
CA ALA A 58 25.33 -17.02 -11.83
C ALA A 58 26.84 -17.06 -11.58
N LEU A 59 27.36 -16.16 -10.72
CA LEU A 59 28.78 -16.18 -10.33
C LEU A 59 29.19 -17.49 -9.62
N ALA A 60 28.28 -18.04 -8.79
CA ALA A 60 28.54 -19.33 -8.14
C ALA A 60 28.58 -20.48 -9.16
N GLN A 61 27.67 -20.51 -10.11
CA GLN A 61 27.64 -21.51 -11.19
C GLN A 61 28.90 -21.45 -12.08
N GLU A 62 29.36 -20.25 -12.44
CA GLU A 62 30.63 -20.05 -13.15
C GLU A 62 31.83 -20.64 -12.41
N ALA A 63 31.80 -20.62 -11.07
CA ALA A 63 32.83 -21.20 -10.20
C ALA A 63 32.62 -22.70 -9.90
N GLY A 64 31.62 -23.35 -10.51
CA GLY A 64 31.28 -24.77 -10.28
C GLY A 64 30.60 -25.03 -8.94
N ILE A 65 30.06 -24.01 -8.31
CA ILE A 65 29.37 -24.10 -7.01
C ILE A 65 27.83 -24.14 -7.26
N THR A 66 27.14 -24.97 -6.50
CA THR A 66 25.66 -25.06 -6.59
C THR A 66 24.99 -23.92 -5.85
N PRO A 67 24.33 -22.95 -6.52
CA PRO A 67 23.55 -21.92 -5.82
C PRO A 67 22.18 -22.45 -5.42
N VAL A 68 21.70 -21.99 -4.26
CA VAL A 68 20.34 -22.23 -3.79
C VAL A 68 19.68 -20.87 -3.59
N LEU A 69 18.69 -20.57 -4.45
CA LEU A 69 17.91 -19.34 -4.34
C LEU A 69 16.72 -19.58 -3.43
N LEU A 70 16.51 -18.68 -2.50
CA LEU A 70 15.45 -18.72 -1.48
C LEU A 70 14.58 -17.47 -1.56
N GLU A 71 13.32 -17.63 -1.24
CA GLU A 71 12.41 -16.54 -0.94
C GLU A 71 12.28 -16.34 0.59
N ASP A 72 11.78 -15.18 1.01
CA ASP A 72 11.49 -14.93 2.43
C ASP A 72 10.49 -15.96 2.95
N GLY A 73 10.87 -16.70 3.98
CA GLY A 73 10.06 -17.75 4.59
C GLY A 73 10.48 -19.17 4.25
N ASP A 74 11.26 -19.38 3.20
CA ASP A 74 11.76 -20.70 2.88
C ASP A 74 12.62 -21.26 3.99
N ILE A 75 12.36 -22.49 4.40
CA ILE A 75 13.16 -23.27 5.36
C ILE A 75 14.03 -24.23 4.58
N LEU A 76 15.34 -23.90 4.51
CA LEU A 76 16.33 -24.69 3.82
C LEU A 76 16.93 -25.72 4.74
N GLN A 77 16.87 -27.02 4.38
CA GLN A 77 17.64 -28.08 5.02
C GLN A 77 19.04 -28.09 4.40
N LEU A 78 20.07 -27.93 5.25
CA LEU A 78 21.48 -28.01 4.83
C LEU A 78 22.05 -29.41 5.05
N ALA A 79 21.59 -30.14 6.09
CA ALA A 79 21.97 -31.50 6.45
C ALA A 79 20.99 -32.09 7.46
N PRO A 80 20.87 -33.43 7.58
CA PRO A 80 21.50 -34.45 6.73
C PRO A 80 20.77 -34.61 5.39
N GLY A 81 21.46 -35.12 4.37
CA GLY A 81 20.89 -35.42 3.08
C GLY A 81 21.08 -34.32 2.03
N ARG A 82 20.10 -34.10 1.19
CA ARG A 82 20.16 -33.08 0.13
C ARG A 82 19.92 -31.70 0.69
N VAL A 83 20.56 -30.71 0.08
CA VAL A 83 20.24 -29.29 0.34
C VAL A 83 18.98 -28.93 -0.46
N GLU A 84 17.86 -28.75 0.23
CA GLU A 84 16.56 -28.48 -0.39
C GLU A 84 15.64 -27.68 0.54
N VAL A 85 14.70 -26.97 -0.04
CA VAL A 85 13.63 -26.29 0.71
C VAL A 85 12.65 -27.36 1.20
N VAL A 86 12.51 -27.48 2.53
CA VAL A 86 11.71 -28.52 3.18
C VAL A 86 10.39 -28.02 3.73
N ASP A 87 10.27 -26.71 3.97
CA ASP A 87 9.07 -26.10 4.54
C ASP A 87 9.09 -24.57 4.31
N THR A 88 8.03 -23.90 4.76
CA THR A 88 7.92 -22.44 4.72
C THR A 88 7.41 -21.89 6.04
N ALA A 89 7.98 -20.79 6.51
CA ALA A 89 7.53 -20.04 7.67
C ALA A 89 6.68 -18.83 7.23
N PRO A 90 5.67 -18.42 8.03
CA PRO A 90 4.92 -17.20 7.76
C PRO A 90 5.85 -15.98 7.72
N THR A 91 5.77 -15.22 6.63
CA THR A 91 6.54 -13.99 6.43
C THR A 91 5.62 -12.81 6.19
N GLY A 92 6.17 -11.61 6.23
CA GLY A 92 5.46 -10.38 5.91
C GLY A 92 6.19 -9.15 6.41
N ARG A 93 5.77 -8.00 5.89
CA ARG A 93 6.32 -6.72 6.31
C ARG A 93 5.37 -6.07 7.30
N LEU A 94 5.92 -5.59 8.41
CA LEU A 94 5.22 -4.78 9.39
C LEU A 94 5.73 -3.34 9.30
N ALA A 95 4.80 -2.40 9.35
CA ALA A 95 5.10 -0.98 9.48
C ALA A 95 4.93 -0.57 10.94
N LEU A 96 5.87 0.21 11.46
CA LEU A 96 5.71 0.88 12.74
C LEU A 96 4.89 2.16 12.52
N ASP A 97 3.73 2.23 13.16
CA ASP A 97 2.79 3.35 13.07
C ASP A 97 2.36 3.80 14.46
N ALA A 98 2.85 4.96 14.89
CA ALA A 98 2.58 5.52 16.22
C ALA A 98 2.77 4.50 17.37
N GLY A 99 3.85 3.72 17.32
CA GLY A 99 4.17 2.69 18.32
C GLY A 99 3.44 1.36 18.16
N ARG A 100 2.62 1.19 17.11
CA ARG A 100 1.93 -0.08 16.79
C ARG A 100 2.53 -0.71 15.53
N LEU A 101 2.66 -2.04 15.55
CA LEU A 101 3.02 -2.81 14.36
C LEU A 101 1.76 -3.10 13.55
N LEU A 102 1.74 -2.66 12.30
CA LEU A 102 0.65 -2.88 11.35
C LEU A 102 1.16 -3.69 10.16
N SER A 103 0.36 -4.65 9.70
CA SER A 103 0.67 -5.34 8.45
C SER A 103 0.70 -4.35 7.28
N MET A 104 1.75 -4.41 6.46
CA MET A 104 1.87 -3.58 5.23
C MET A 104 0.71 -3.80 4.26
N ASN A 105 0.12 -5.00 4.28
CA ASN A 105 -1.03 -5.39 3.47
C ASN A 105 -2.37 -5.25 4.23
N GLY A 106 -2.32 -4.74 5.46
CA GLY A 106 -3.51 -4.54 6.30
C GLY A 106 -4.42 -3.42 5.82
N GLY A 107 -5.70 -3.49 6.19
CA GLY A 107 -6.73 -2.55 5.78
C GLY A 107 -6.43 -1.09 6.13
N VAL A 108 -5.76 -0.83 7.27
CA VAL A 108 -5.41 0.53 7.71
C VAL A 108 -4.48 1.21 6.72
N LEU A 109 -3.38 0.56 6.33
CA LEU A 109 -2.41 1.13 5.40
C LEU A 109 -2.95 1.15 3.96
N ALA A 110 -3.77 0.18 3.58
CA ALA A 110 -4.47 0.18 2.30
C ALA A 110 -5.46 1.36 2.20
N ALA A 111 -6.22 1.64 3.27
CA ALA A 111 -7.13 2.77 3.32
C ALA A 111 -6.36 4.11 3.23
N ARG A 112 -5.26 4.29 3.98
CA ARG A 112 -4.43 5.50 3.91
C ARG A 112 -3.87 5.73 2.50
N ARG A 113 -3.35 4.70 1.85
CA ARG A 113 -2.88 4.80 0.45
C ARG A 113 -4.00 5.20 -0.49
N LYS A 114 -5.18 4.61 -0.30
CA LYS A 114 -6.35 4.96 -1.11
C LYS A 114 -6.77 6.41 -0.90
N MET A 115 -6.82 6.89 0.34
CA MET A 115 -7.15 8.29 0.67
C MET A 115 -6.12 9.27 0.09
N LEU A 116 -4.82 8.95 0.16
CA LEU A 116 -3.76 9.80 -0.36
C LEU A 116 -3.93 10.13 -1.85
N PHE A 117 -4.30 9.14 -2.66
CA PHE A 117 -4.40 9.30 -4.12
C PHE A 117 -5.82 9.65 -4.60
N ASN A 118 -6.85 9.22 -3.87
CA ASN A 118 -8.22 9.32 -4.33
C ASN A 118 -9.11 10.19 -3.44
N GLY A 119 -8.62 10.63 -2.28
CA GLY A 119 -9.45 11.33 -1.30
C GLY A 119 -10.43 10.42 -0.57
N ILE A 120 -11.27 11.04 0.24
CA ILE A 120 -12.36 10.39 0.98
C ILE A 120 -13.65 11.17 0.77
N VAL A 121 -14.78 10.47 0.77
CA VAL A 121 -16.12 11.07 0.81
C VAL A 121 -16.90 10.46 1.96
N ILE A 122 -17.49 11.31 2.76
CA ILE A 122 -18.27 10.95 3.94
C ILE A 122 -19.68 11.47 3.72
N GLY A 123 -20.66 10.57 3.70
CA GLY A 123 -22.07 10.89 3.75
C GLY A 123 -22.62 10.62 5.15
N SER A 124 -23.45 11.51 5.67
CA SER A 124 -24.12 11.34 6.96
C SER A 124 -25.59 11.72 6.83
N PHE A 125 -26.48 10.88 7.33
CA PHE A 125 -27.92 11.14 7.34
C PHE A 125 -28.56 10.51 8.59
N ALA A 126 -29.67 11.10 9.02
CA ALA A 126 -30.48 10.60 10.11
C ALA A 126 -31.75 9.95 9.59
N VAL A 127 -32.24 8.95 10.31
CA VAL A 127 -33.50 8.28 10.02
C VAL A 127 -34.32 8.09 11.30
N ASP A 128 -35.64 8.04 11.16
CA ASP A 128 -36.56 7.66 12.23
C ASP A 128 -36.61 6.13 12.43
N GLU A 129 -37.45 5.70 13.38
CA GLU A 129 -37.67 4.28 13.69
C GLU A 129 -38.24 3.49 12.49
N GLU A 130 -38.96 4.16 11.59
CA GLU A 130 -39.53 3.58 10.37
C GLU A 130 -38.54 3.56 9.18
N GLY A 131 -37.35 4.16 9.32
CA GLY A 131 -36.30 4.19 8.30
C GLY A 131 -36.44 5.34 7.29
N PHE A 132 -37.29 6.36 7.59
CA PHE A 132 -37.38 7.57 6.77
C PHE A 132 -36.27 8.55 7.09
N VAL A 133 -35.69 9.17 6.03
CA VAL A 133 -34.63 10.16 6.20
C VAL A 133 -35.17 11.43 6.84
N ILE A 134 -34.53 11.88 7.91
CA ILE A 134 -34.88 13.10 8.64
C ILE A 134 -33.85 14.18 8.33
N GLY A 135 -34.39 15.34 7.90
CA GLY A 135 -33.56 16.52 7.60
C GLY A 135 -32.64 16.32 6.38
N ASP A 136 -31.69 17.25 6.19
CA ASP A 136 -30.83 17.27 5.04
C ASP A 136 -29.58 16.39 5.26
N PRO A 137 -29.29 15.43 4.38
CA PRO A 137 -28.05 14.67 4.39
C PRO A 137 -26.83 15.59 4.24
N LYS A 138 -25.75 15.26 4.94
CA LYS A 138 -24.48 15.97 4.84
C LYS A 138 -23.48 15.16 4.03
N VAL A 139 -22.74 15.85 3.18
CA VAL A 139 -21.63 15.24 2.42
C VAL A 139 -20.38 16.09 2.64
N SER A 140 -19.28 15.42 2.96
CA SER A 140 -17.95 16.01 3.06
C SER A 140 -16.97 15.21 2.24
N ALA A 141 -16.11 15.89 1.48
CA ALA A 141 -15.16 15.25 0.57
C ALA A 141 -13.72 15.78 0.72
N PRO A 142 -13.09 15.65 1.93
CA PRO A 142 -11.77 16.19 2.19
C PRO A 142 -10.71 15.63 1.23
N GLY A 143 -9.89 16.54 0.67
CA GLY A 143 -8.86 16.19 -0.30
C GLY A 143 -9.38 15.77 -1.67
N LEU A 144 -10.65 16.03 -1.97
CA LEU A 144 -11.30 15.71 -3.24
C LEU A 144 -12.09 16.89 -3.80
N LEU A 145 -12.94 17.54 -3.01
CA LEU A 145 -13.76 18.69 -3.37
C LEU A 145 -13.67 19.74 -2.27
N GLU A 146 -13.72 21.01 -2.66
CA GLU A 146 -13.88 22.10 -1.70
C GLU A 146 -15.34 22.16 -1.21
N PRO A 147 -15.59 22.59 0.04
CA PRO A 147 -16.92 22.57 0.63
C PRO A 147 -17.99 23.34 -0.14
N ASP A 148 -17.60 24.47 -0.74
CA ASP A 148 -18.50 25.42 -1.42
C ASP A 148 -18.50 25.28 -2.97
N ASP A 149 -17.78 24.27 -3.49
CA ASP A 149 -17.79 24.01 -4.93
C ASP A 149 -19.19 23.60 -5.41
N LEU A 150 -19.55 24.05 -6.62
CA LEU A 150 -20.80 23.62 -7.29
C LEU A 150 -20.91 22.09 -7.37
N GLU A 151 -19.79 21.39 -7.53
CA GLU A 151 -19.76 19.94 -7.57
C GLU A 151 -20.09 19.34 -6.20
N SER A 152 -19.65 19.96 -5.09
CA SER A 152 -20.01 19.54 -3.73
C SER A 152 -21.51 19.70 -3.45
N VAL A 153 -22.09 20.80 -3.91
CA VAL A 153 -23.55 21.03 -3.81
C VAL A 153 -24.30 19.98 -4.60
N ARG A 154 -23.92 19.76 -5.86
CA ARG A 154 -24.53 18.75 -6.73
C ARG A 154 -24.47 17.34 -6.13
N VAL A 155 -23.31 16.92 -5.63
CA VAL A 155 -23.15 15.58 -5.03
C VAL A 155 -24.06 15.42 -3.83
N ARG A 156 -24.22 16.46 -3.00
CA ARG A 156 -25.12 16.43 -1.85
C ARG A 156 -26.57 16.29 -2.27
N GLU A 157 -27.02 17.07 -3.27
CA GLU A 157 -28.39 17.00 -3.80
C GLU A 157 -28.68 15.65 -4.44
N GLU A 158 -27.79 15.14 -5.29
CA GLU A 158 -27.92 13.82 -5.89
C GLU A 158 -27.91 12.71 -4.84
N PHE A 159 -27.14 12.85 -3.76
CA PHE A 159 -27.13 11.88 -2.67
C PHE A 159 -28.48 11.92 -1.91
N ALA A 160 -28.99 13.10 -1.58
CA ALA A 160 -30.29 13.25 -0.92
C ALA A 160 -31.39 12.59 -1.74
N ASN A 161 -31.50 12.95 -3.03
CA ASN A 161 -32.50 12.36 -3.94
C ASN A 161 -32.34 10.83 -4.06
N ALA A 162 -31.10 10.34 -4.01
CA ALA A 162 -30.84 8.91 -4.11
C ALA A 162 -31.22 8.15 -2.83
N LEU A 163 -31.15 8.78 -1.66
CA LEU A 163 -31.60 8.18 -0.40
C LEU A 163 -33.13 7.99 -0.41
N ASP A 164 -33.88 8.96 -0.95
CA ASP A 164 -35.34 8.92 -0.98
C ASP A 164 -35.89 7.77 -1.84
N ILE A 165 -35.15 7.36 -2.87
CA ILE A 165 -35.55 6.28 -3.78
C ILE A 165 -35.02 4.89 -3.40
N ILE A 166 -34.30 4.76 -2.26
CA ILE A 166 -33.88 3.44 -1.76
C ILE A 166 -35.14 2.66 -1.37
N PRO A 167 -35.35 1.44 -1.90
CA PRO A 167 -36.51 0.61 -1.58
C PRO A 167 -36.62 0.31 -0.08
N ASP A 168 -37.88 0.26 0.43
CA ASP A 168 -38.13 0.03 1.85
C ASP A 168 -37.58 -1.30 2.35
N GLU A 169 -37.51 -2.33 1.49
CA GLU A 169 -36.91 -3.62 1.85
C GLU A 169 -35.44 -3.51 2.24
N LEU A 170 -34.72 -2.52 1.71
CA LEU A 170 -33.32 -2.26 2.01
C LEU A 170 -33.14 -1.35 3.23
N ARG A 171 -34.22 -0.75 3.75
CA ARG A 171 -34.19 0.12 4.94
C ARG A 171 -34.40 -0.65 6.24
N ASN A 172 -34.93 -1.88 6.18
CA ASN A 172 -35.29 -2.70 7.33
C ASN A 172 -34.10 -3.13 8.19
N GLU A 173 -32.87 -3.07 7.65
CA GLU A 173 -31.64 -3.44 8.35
C GLU A 173 -30.58 -2.35 8.14
N ASP A 174 -30.07 -1.79 9.21
CA ASP A 174 -29.05 -0.71 9.21
C ASP A 174 -27.85 -1.00 8.32
N SER A 175 -27.37 -2.23 8.31
CA SER A 175 -26.22 -2.62 7.51
C SER A 175 -26.54 -2.56 6.01
N THR A 176 -27.69 -3.06 5.62
CA THR A 176 -28.17 -3.10 4.23
C THR A 176 -28.50 -1.69 3.74
N PHE A 177 -29.17 -0.88 4.56
CA PHE A 177 -29.45 0.52 4.23
C PHE A 177 -28.17 1.34 4.07
N ARG A 178 -27.21 1.18 4.97
CA ARG A 178 -25.91 1.84 4.89
C ARG A 178 -25.14 1.46 3.61
N ASP A 179 -25.16 0.22 3.19
CA ASP A 179 -24.49 -0.21 1.97
C ASP A 179 -25.22 0.27 0.69
N ALA A 180 -26.55 0.35 0.71
CA ALA A 180 -27.32 0.98 -0.35
C ALA A 180 -27.01 2.48 -0.46
N ALA A 181 -27.02 3.20 0.67
CA ALA A 181 -26.63 4.61 0.73
C ALA A 181 -25.21 4.86 0.28
N LYS A 182 -24.26 3.98 0.63
CA LYS A 182 -22.86 4.03 0.16
C LYS A 182 -22.76 3.85 -1.36
N THR A 183 -23.59 3.00 -1.92
CA THR A 183 -23.69 2.82 -3.37
C THR A 183 -24.30 4.05 -4.04
N ALA A 184 -25.34 4.63 -3.45
CA ALA A 184 -25.95 5.88 -3.89
C ALA A 184 -24.95 7.03 -3.92
N LEU A 185 -24.19 7.23 -2.83
CA LEU A 185 -23.15 8.25 -2.75
C LEU A 185 -22.05 8.05 -3.79
N ARG A 186 -21.64 6.79 -4.06
CA ARG A 186 -20.67 6.50 -5.14
C ARG A 186 -21.22 6.89 -6.52
N ARG A 187 -22.51 6.69 -6.77
CA ARG A 187 -23.16 7.09 -8.04
C ARG A 187 -23.24 8.60 -8.16
N ALA A 188 -23.61 9.31 -7.09
CA ALA A 188 -23.67 10.77 -7.05
C ALA A 188 -22.32 11.43 -7.34
N LEU A 189 -21.20 10.83 -6.88
CA LEU A 189 -19.85 11.29 -7.24
C LEU A 189 -19.59 11.19 -8.74
N GLY A 190 -20.21 10.24 -9.41
CA GLY A 190 -20.14 10.06 -10.85
C GLY A 190 -18.76 9.71 -11.40
N ARG A 191 -18.70 9.59 -12.73
CA ARG A 191 -17.45 9.28 -13.45
C ARG A 191 -16.59 10.54 -13.71
N LYS A 192 -17.10 11.74 -13.45
CA LYS A 192 -16.42 13.01 -13.77
C LYS A 192 -15.11 13.19 -13.01
N LEU A 193 -15.05 12.73 -11.77
CA LEU A 193 -13.86 12.91 -10.93
C LEU A 193 -12.69 12.01 -11.30
N GLN A 194 -12.87 11.00 -12.17
CA GLN A 194 -11.85 10.02 -12.58
C GLN A 194 -11.03 9.44 -11.41
N LYS A 195 -11.59 9.50 -10.20
CA LYS A 195 -11.00 9.00 -8.95
C LYS A 195 -11.93 7.97 -8.31
N ARG A 196 -11.37 7.12 -7.46
CA ARG A 196 -12.12 6.11 -6.69
C ARG A 196 -11.94 6.35 -5.19
N PRO A 197 -12.58 7.39 -4.63
CA PRO A 197 -12.38 7.75 -3.23
C PRO A 197 -12.78 6.62 -2.27
N LEU A 198 -12.29 6.70 -1.04
CA LEU A 198 -12.84 5.94 0.05
C LEU A 198 -14.22 6.54 0.39
N VAL A 199 -15.27 5.72 0.35
CA VAL A 199 -16.63 6.19 0.68
C VAL A 199 -17.03 5.61 2.03
N VAL A 200 -17.37 6.51 2.96
CA VAL A 200 -17.89 6.20 4.29
C VAL A 200 -19.30 6.76 4.40
N VAL A 201 -20.20 6.01 5.02
CA VAL A 201 -21.57 6.48 5.28
C VAL A 201 -21.89 6.25 6.75
N HIS A 202 -22.38 7.29 7.39
CA HIS A 202 -22.93 7.27 8.75
C HIS A 202 -24.44 7.36 8.66
N LEU A 203 -25.12 6.38 9.23
CA LEU A 203 -26.55 6.35 9.47
C LEU A 203 -26.75 6.55 10.97
N LEU A 204 -27.60 7.50 11.35
CA LEU A 204 -27.95 7.88 12.70
C LEU A 204 -29.43 7.59 12.93
N LEU A 205 -29.74 6.82 13.93
CA LEU A 205 -31.14 6.62 14.40
C LEU A 205 -31.49 7.75 15.37
N VAL A 206 -32.62 8.39 15.17
CA VAL A 206 -33.08 9.53 15.96
C VAL A 206 -34.49 9.30 16.46
#